data_c8059f7575fd70e3afdc2aac0eb42462
#
_entry.id   c8059f7575fd70e3afdc2aac0eb42462
#
_cell.length_a   1.000
_cell.length_b   1.000
_cell.length_c   1.000
_cell.angle_alpha   90.00
_cell.angle_beta   90.00
_cell.angle_gamma   90.00
#
_symmetry.space_group_name_H-M   'P 1'
#
loop_
_entity.id
_entity.type
_entity.pdbx_description
1 polymer ?
#
loop_
_entity_poly.entity_id
_entity_poly.type
_entity_poly.pdbx_seq_one_letter_code
_entity_poly.pdbx_strand_id
1 'polypeptide(L)'
;GHHKQVLPTSNGFDTYFGIPYSNDMNHPDNKGKPKGGWKGMDILWDDPESTLTKWKTPLFEDEKIVELPVDQRTITRRCTQKAIDFVKKNKNKPFFVYLPHSMPHIPLYVPDEIRDPNPKNAYINTIEHIDSEVGRLLVTLDELNLSKNTYVIYTTDNGPWLSFLHHGGSAGPLRDGKGTTFEGGQRVPCVMRGPGIPAGTVCNELMGTIDLLPTFASITGKALPKGRKIDGVDASGLLTGKSKSTRNEFVHYTSRGDVEGIRQGKWKLLTKKPRRKGQSGQVLLFDLEKDLGESQNLAADFPEVVKKLKARMLELDDEIERNARKPWFKE
;
A
#
# COMPACT_ATOMS: atom_id res chain seq x y z
N GLY A 1 11.01 7.23 7.85
CA GLY A 1 12.24 8.02 8.00
C GLY A 1 13.20 7.41 9.03
N HIS A 2 14.49 7.73 8.97
CA HIS A 2 15.53 7.14 9.81
C HIS A 2 15.79 7.90 11.12
N HIS A 3 15.16 9.06 11.30
CA HIS A 3 15.26 9.77 12.58
C HIS A 3 14.54 9.00 13.69
N LYS A 4 15.18 8.89 14.86
CA LYS A 4 14.65 8.14 16.02
C LYS A 4 13.16 8.42 16.29
N GLN A 5 12.76 9.70 16.25
CA GLN A 5 11.41 10.15 16.55
C GLN A 5 10.33 9.63 15.58
N VAL A 6 10.70 9.18 14.37
CA VAL A 6 9.77 8.66 13.36
C VAL A 6 9.91 7.15 13.14
N LEU A 7 10.79 6.48 13.88
CA LEU A 7 10.88 5.03 13.87
C LEU A 7 9.61 4.40 14.50
N PRO A 8 9.24 3.19 14.11
CA PRO A 8 8.08 2.50 14.66
C PRO A 8 8.10 2.39 16.19
N THR A 9 9.26 2.14 16.80
CA THR A 9 9.43 2.06 18.26
C THR A 9 9.08 3.35 18.99
N SER A 10 9.23 4.51 18.37
CA SER A 10 8.77 5.79 18.91
C SER A 10 7.29 6.07 18.66
N ASN A 11 6.60 5.20 17.90
CA ASN A 11 5.22 5.36 17.47
C ASN A 11 4.31 4.18 17.87
N GLY A 12 4.63 3.51 18.97
CA GLY A 12 3.76 2.52 19.62
C GLY A 12 4.04 1.06 19.28
N PHE A 13 5.08 0.76 18.48
CA PHE A 13 5.55 -0.61 18.27
C PHE A 13 6.61 -0.99 19.31
N ASP A 14 6.57 -2.23 19.80
CA ASP A 14 7.52 -2.76 20.78
C ASP A 14 8.88 -3.04 20.14
N THR A 15 8.89 -3.46 18.87
CA THR A 15 10.11 -3.81 18.12
C THR A 15 9.99 -3.36 16.67
N TYR A 16 11.14 -3.14 16.04
CA TYR A 16 11.25 -2.81 14.64
C TYR A 16 12.44 -3.52 14.00
N PHE A 17 12.23 -4.11 12.84
CA PHE A 17 13.29 -4.62 11.97
C PHE A 17 12.97 -4.31 10.52
N GLY A 18 13.83 -3.57 9.83
CA GLY A 18 13.58 -3.21 8.43
C GLY A 18 14.34 -1.98 7.96
N ILE A 19 14.10 -1.63 6.71
CA ILE A 19 14.60 -0.39 6.13
C ILE A 19 13.62 0.76 6.46
N PRO A 20 14.11 1.97 6.78
CA PRO A 20 13.24 3.04 7.32
C PRO A 20 12.52 3.86 6.25
N TYR A 21 12.69 3.55 4.98
CA TYR A 21 12.11 4.22 3.82
C TYR A 21 12.18 3.29 2.59
N SER A 22 11.80 3.79 1.41
CA SER A 22 11.83 3.00 0.18
C SER A 22 13.24 2.49 -0.15
N ASN A 23 13.31 1.29 -0.71
CA ASN A 23 14.56 0.59 -1.00
C ASN A 23 15.43 1.26 -2.09
N ASP A 24 14.86 2.20 -2.83
CA ASP A 24 15.55 3.04 -3.81
C ASP A 24 16.05 4.38 -3.23
N MET A 25 16.04 4.51 -1.92
CA MET A 25 16.55 5.68 -1.20
C MET A 25 17.89 5.38 -0.53
N ASN A 26 18.75 6.39 -0.54
CA ASN A 26 20.06 6.33 0.08
C ASN A 26 20.05 6.88 1.50
N HIS A 27 21.00 6.44 2.32
CA HIS A 27 21.39 7.17 3.51
C HIS A 27 21.74 8.62 3.12
N PRO A 28 21.44 9.65 3.95
CA PRO A 28 21.66 11.06 3.63
C PRO A 28 23.06 11.40 3.13
N ASP A 29 24.07 10.68 3.59
CA ASP A 29 25.47 10.90 3.21
C ASP A 29 25.81 10.36 1.81
N ASN A 30 24.92 9.63 1.16
CA ASN A 30 25.15 9.11 -0.18
C ASN A 30 24.28 9.83 -1.22
N LYS A 31 24.90 10.65 -2.05
CA LYS A 31 24.24 11.44 -3.10
C LYS A 31 24.12 10.71 -4.44
N GLY A 32 24.65 9.50 -4.57
CA GLY A 32 24.59 8.72 -5.83
C GLY A 32 23.22 8.09 -6.05
N LYS A 33 22.64 8.26 -7.23
CA LYS A 33 21.45 7.50 -7.69
C LYS A 33 21.81 6.74 -8.96
N PRO A 34 21.34 5.50 -9.15
CA PRO A 34 21.45 4.82 -10.44
C PRO A 34 20.78 5.66 -11.52
N LYS A 35 21.40 5.77 -12.67
CA LYS A 35 20.82 6.42 -13.83
C LYS A 35 20.16 5.38 -14.73
N GLY A 36 18.98 5.71 -15.26
CA GLY A 36 18.35 4.93 -16.31
C GLY A 36 17.04 4.27 -15.85
N GLY A 37 15.91 4.66 -16.44
CA GLY A 37 14.59 4.09 -16.21
C GLY A 37 14.55 2.54 -16.22
N TRP A 38 13.63 1.92 -16.92
CA TRP A 38 13.48 0.46 -16.93
C TRP A 38 14.75 -0.32 -17.40
N LYS A 39 15.51 0.22 -18.37
CA LYS A 39 16.78 -0.41 -18.82
C LYS A 39 17.85 -0.49 -17.73
N GLY A 40 17.86 0.52 -16.85
CA GLY A 40 18.69 0.45 -15.65
C GLY A 40 18.26 -0.66 -14.69
N MET A 41 16.97 -0.99 -14.64
CA MET A 41 16.47 -2.07 -13.79
C MET A 41 16.90 -3.46 -14.29
N ASP A 42 16.94 -3.69 -15.62
CA ASP A 42 17.49 -4.93 -16.18
C ASP A 42 18.94 -5.15 -15.74
N ILE A 43 19.77 -4.10 -15.88
CA ILE A 43 21.18 -4.16 -15.44
C ILE A 43 21.29 -4.49 -13.95
N LEU A 44 20.43 -3.88 -13.14
CA LEU A 44 20.42 -4.10 -11.68
C LEU A 44 19.93 -5.50 -11.30
N TRP A 45 19.05 -6.08 -12.10
CA TRP A 45 18.62 -7.46 -11.93
C TRP A 45 19.73 -8.46 -12.28
N ASP A 46 20.47 -8.19 -13.38
CA ASP A 46 21.57 -9.05 -13.84
C ASP A 46 22.82 -8.95 -12.95
N ASP A 47 23.08 -7.74 -12.40
CA ASP A 47 24.20 -7.47 -11.49
C ASP A 47 23.71 -6.81 -10.18
N PRO A 48 23.16 -7.58 -9.26
CA PRO A 48 22.70 -7.07 -7.97
C PRO A 48 23.80 -6.42 -7.12
N GLU A 49 25.03 -6.88 -7.26
CA GLU A 49 26.19 -6.34 -6.51
C GLU A 49 26.46 -4.88 -6.88
N SER A 50 26.27 -4.49 -8.14
CA SER A 50 26.47 -3.11 -8.57
C SER A 50 25.54 -2.12 -7.87
N THR A 51 24.42 -2.59 -7.33
CA THR A 51 23.44 -1.77 -6.60
C THR A 51 23.68 -1.68 -5.12
N LEU A 52 24.23 -2.71 -4.51
CA LEU A 52 24.59 -2.72 -3.10
C LEU A 52 25.57 -1.59 -2.76
N THR A 53 26.45 -1.27 -3.70
CA THR A 53 27.41 -0.17 -3.56
C THR A 53 26.82 1.22 -3.87
N LYS A 54 25.75 1.29 -4.66
CA LYS A 54 25.10 2.57 -5.07
C LYS A 54 24.02 3.03 -4.10
N TRP A 55 23.25 2.08 -3.54
CA TRP A 55 22.18 2.36 -2.61
C TRP A 55 22.65 2.04 -1.18
N LYS A 56 23.09 3.05 -0.47
CA LYS A 56 23.44 2.90 0.96
C LYS A 56 22.19 2.93 1.83
N THR A 57 21.26 2.01 1.58
CA THR A 57 20.05 1.85 2.36
C THR A 57 20.40 1.12 3.67
N PRO A 58 20.13 1.71 4.85
CA PRO A 58 20.44 1.07 6.12
C PRO A 58 19.35 0.05 6.50
N LEU A 59 19.78 -1.01 7.19
CA LEU A 59 18.90 -1.92 7.91
C LEU A 59 18.93 -1.56 9.39
N PHE A 60 17.76 -1.40 9.97
CA PHE A 60 17.58 -1.14 11.39
C PHE A 60 17.12 -2.37 12.14
N GLU A 61 17.59 -2.53 13.36
CA GLU A 61 16.97 -3.31 14.41
C GLU A 61 16.68 -2.35 15.58
N ASP A 62 15.41 -2.14 15.85
CA ASP A 62 14.89 -1.08 16.72
C ASP A 62 15.44 0.30 16.31
N GLU A 63 16.28 0.91 17.12
CA GLU A 63 16.83 2.24 16.86
C GLU A 63 18.27 2.20 16.28
N LYS A 64 18.83 1.01 16.06
CA LYS A 64 20.23 0.84 15.65
C LYS A 64 20.33 0.41 14.20
N ILE A 65 21.27 0.99 13.47
CA ILE A 65 21.69 0.49 12.18
C ILE A 65 22.54 -0.77 12.43
N VAL A 66 22.09 -1.90 11.90
CA VAL A 66 22.77 -3.20 12.04
C VAL A 66 23.50 -3.61 10.76
N GLU A 67 23.16 -2.99 9.62
CA GLU A 67 23.80 -3.25 8.33
C GLU A 67 23.70 -2.00 7.44
N LEU A 68 24.79 -1.64 6.73
CA LEU A 68 24.84 -0.49 5.83
C LEU A 68 25.95 -0.68 4.76
N PRO A 69 25.59 -0.84 3.49
CA PRO A 69 24.24 -1.02 2.94
C PRO A 69 23.66 -2.41 3.31
N VAL A 70 22.32 -2.47 3.37
CA VAL A 70 21.64 -3.76 3.51
C VAL A 70 21.76 -4.58 2.23
N ASP A 71 21.97 -5.90 2.34
CA ASP A 71 21.79 -6.81 1.23
C ASP A 71 20.28 -7.01 0.95
N GLN A 72 19.80 -6.29 -0.06
CA GLN A 72 18.37 -6.26 -0.40
C GLN A 72 17.84 -7.60 -0.95
N ARG A 73 18.73 -8.49 -1.43
CA ARG A 73 18.35 -9.85 -1.87
C ARG A 73 17.78 -10.68 -0.71
N THR A 74 18.20 -10.38 0.50
CA THR A 74 17.85 -11.14 1.70
C THR A 74 16.69 -10.52 2.51
N ILE A 75 16.33 -9.27 2.25
CA ILE A 75 15.47 -8.48 3.16
C ILE A 75 14.07 -9.07 3.31
N THR A 76 13.44 -9.53 2.24
CA THR A 76 12.10 -10.14 2.27
C THR A 76 12.07 -11.34 3.21
N ARG A 77 13.02 -12.28 3.04
CA ARG A 77 13.16 -13.46 3.89
C ARG A 77 13.47 -13.11 5.34
N ARG A 78 14.37 -12.16 5.57
CA ARG A 78 14.76 -11.74 6.93
C ARG A 78 13.61 -11.06 7.67
N CYS A 79 12.84 -10.18 7.02
CA CYS A 79 11.67 -9.56 7.61
C CYS A 79 10.60 -10.61 7.97
N THR A 80 10.34 -11.57 7.08
CA THR A 80 9.42 -12.69 7.36
C THR A 80 9.92 -13.53 8.53
N GLN A 81 11.21 -13.85 8.59
CA GLN A 81 11.77 -14.62 9.69
C GLN A 81 11.62 -13.91 11.04
N LYS A 82 11.88 -12.58 11.09
CA LYS A 82 11.65 -11.77 12.29
C LYS A 82 10.18 -11.74 12.71
N ALA A 83 9.25 -11.69 11.75
CA ALA A 83 7.82 -11.79 12.03
C ALA A 83 7.46 -13.17 12.61
N ILE A 84 7.97 -14.25 12.03
CA ILE A 84 7.79 -15.63 12.54
C ILE A 84 8.33 -15.78 13.96
N ASP A 85 9.53 -15.29 14.22
CA ASP A 85 10.15 -15.37 15.55
C ASP A 85 9.36 -14.57 16.59
N PHE A 86 8.85 -13.39 16.19
CA PHE A 86 7.99 -12.59 17.03
C PHE A 86 6.66 -13.30 17.36
N VAL A 87 6.01 -13.91 16.37
CA VAL A 87 4.78 -14.70 16.57
C VAL A 87 5.04 -15.88 17.51
N LYS A 88 6.11 -16.66 17.30
CA LYS A 88 6.49 -17.76 18.17
C LYS A 88 6.70 -17.31 19.62
N LYS A 89 7.40 -16.20 19.84
CA LYS A 89 7.67 -15.61 21.15
C LYS A 89 6.39 -15.14 21.86
N ASN A 90 5.41 -14.66 21.09
CA ASN A 90 4.20 -14.03 21.61
C ASN A 90 2.93 -14.90 21.48
N LYS A 91 3.04 -16.17 21.14
CA LYS A 91 1.91 -17.07 20.82
C LYS A 91 0.84 -17.17 21.90
N ASN A 92 1.16 -16.88 23.16
CA ASN A 92 0.25 -17.01 24.31
C ASN A 92 -0.41 -15.68 24.72
N LYS A 93 -0.22 -14.60 23.95
CA LYS A 93 -0.83 -13.28 24.22
C LYS A 93 -1.24 -12.59 22.91
N PRO A 94 -2.14 -11.62 22.96
CA PRO A 94 -2.47 -10.84 21.76
C PRO A 94 -1.23 -10.16 21.18
N PHE A 95 -1.14 -10.16 19.85
CA PHE A 95 -0.06 -9.48 19.13
C PHE A 95 -0.60 -8.77 17.87
N PHE A 96 0.16 -7.80 17.42
CA PHE A 96 -0.02 -7.14 16.14
C PHE A 96 1.30 -7.13 15.37
N VAL A 97 1.29 -7.61 14.14
CA VAL A 97 2.45 -7.61 13.24
C VAL A 97 2.10 -6.78 12.01
N TYR A 98 2.89 -5.77 11.74
CA TYR A 98 2.87 -5.03 10.47
C TYR A 98 4.11 -5.42 9.68
N LEU A 99 3.92 -6.14 8.58
CA LEU A 99 5.00 -6.71 7.74
C LEU A 99 4.97 -6.07 6.35
N PRO A 100 5.40 -4.81 6.20
CA PRO A 100 5.44 -4.12 4.91
C PRO A 100 6.73 -4.50 4.17
N HIS A 101 6.66 -5.54 3.34
CA HIS A 101 7.79 -5.90 2.50
C HIS A 101 8.19 -4.72 1.60
N SER A 102 9.51 -4.49 1.43
CA SER A 102 10.01 -3.48 0.51
C SER A 102 9.83 -3.88 -0.96
N MET A 103 9.81 -5.18 -1.23
CA MET A 103 9.43 -5.73 -2.54
C MET A 103 7.89 -5.81 -2.66
N PRO A 104 7.33 -5.60 -3.86
CA PRO A 104 7.96 -5.49 -5.18
C PRO A 104 8.25 -4.04 -5.62
N HIS A 105 8.62 -3.11 -4.73
CA HIS A 105 9.09 -1.79 -5.14
C HIS A 105 10.44 -1.93 -5.86
N ILE A 106 10.62 -1.20 -6.97
CA ILE A 106 11.87 -1.18 -7.73
C ILE A 106 12.99 -0.48 -6.94
N PRO A 107 14.27 -0.88 -7.14
CA PRO A 107 14.76 -2.04 -7.89
C PRO A 107 14.36 -3.35 -7.22
N LEU A 108 14.09 -4.37 -8.04
CA LEU A 108 13.64 -5.67 -7.56
C LEU A 108 14.83 -6.52 -7.13
N TYR A 109 14.65 -7.29 -6.06
CA TYR A 109 15.66 -8.22 -5.55
C TYR A 109 15.00 -9.49 -5.02
N VAL A 110 15.63 -10.61 -5.32
CA VAL A 110 15.35 -11.92 -4.73
C VAL A 110 16.67 -12.61 -4.38
N PRO A 111 16.70 -13.64 -3.52
CA PRO A 111 17.90 -14.44 -3.30
C PRO A 111 18.44 -15.03 -4.59
N ASP A 112 19.78 -15.10 -4.73
CA ASP A 112 20.43 -15.56 -5.96
C ASP A 112 20.04 -16.98 -6.35
N GLU A 113 19.78 -17.84 -5.37
CA GLU A 113 19.40 -19.24 -5.59
C GLU A 113 18.03 -19.44 -6.26
N ILE A 114 17.16 -18.40 -6.25
CA ILE A 114 15.84 -18.45 -6.89
C ILE A 114 15.68 -17.42 -8.01
N ARG A 115 16.71 -16.64 -8.29
CA ARG A 115 16.67 -15.57 -9.27
C ARG A 115 16.55 -16.12 -10.70
N ASP A 116 15.48 -15.75 -11.38
CA ASP A 116 15.34 -16.03 -12.81
C ASP A 116 16.39 -15.21 -13.59
N PRO A 117 17.19 -15.84 -14.46
CA PRO A 117 18.20 -15.12 -15.24
C PRO A 117 17.62 -14.18 -16.30
N ASN A 118 16.31 -14.28 -16.61
CA ASN A 118 15.65 -13.40 -17.55
C ASN A 118 15.04 -12.18 -16.83
N PRO A 119 15.57 -10.96 -17.01
CA PRO A 119 15.07 -9.78 -16.32
C PRO A 119 13.59 -9.46 -16.63
N LYS A 120 13.04 -9.97 -17.74
CA LYS A 120 11.61 -9.84 -18.04
C LYS A 120 10.70 -10.55 -17.05
N ASN A 121 11.23 -11.54 -16.34
CA ASN A 121 10.53 -12.29 -15.31
C ASN A 121 10.75 -11.73 -13.89
N ALA A 122 11.52 -10.66 -13.75
CA ALA A 122 11.92 -10.10 -12.46
C ALA A 122 10.73 -9.81 -11.53
N TYR A 123 9.66 -9.21 -12.05
CA TYR A 123 8.47 -8.89 -11.26
C TYR A 123 7.75 -10.16 -10.79
N ILE A 124 7.52 -11.12 -11.70
CA ILE A 124 6.84 -12.39 -11.39
C ILE A 124 7.65 -13.14 -10.35
N ASN A 125 8.96 -13.29 -10.57
CA ASN A 125 9.87 -13.99 -9.65
C ASN A 125 9.88 -13.32 -8.26
N THR A 126 9.81 -11.99 -8.21
CA THR A 126 9.72 -11.26 -6.92
C THR A 126 8.40 -11.53 -6.21
N ILE A 127 7.27 -11.57 -6.94
CA ILE A 127 5.95 -11.87 -6.35
C ILE A 127 5.90 -13.31 -5.85
N GLU A 128 6.42 -14.28 -6.60
CA GLU A 128 6.52 -15.69 -6.18
C GLU A 128 7.35 -15.85 -4.92
N HIS A 129 8.44 -15.09 -4.81
CA HIS A 129 9.24 -15.07 -3.58
C HIS A 129 8.47 -14.52 -2.39
N ILE A 130 7.75 -13.40 -2.55
CA ILE A 130 6.89 -12.83 -1.50
C ILE A 130 5.81 -13.84 -1.09
N ASP A 131 5.15 -14.48 -2.07
CA ASP A 131 4.12 -15.49 -1.82
C ASP A 131 4.66 -16.67 -1.01
N SER A 132 5.82 -17.18 -1.38
CA SER A 132 6.52 -18.24 -0.64
C SER A 132 6.81 -17.83 0.81
N GLU A 133 7.29 -16.61 1.04
CA GLU A 133 7.60 -16.11 2.38
C GLU A 133 6.32 -15.88 3.21
N VAL A 134 5.24 -15.37 2.60
CA VAL A 134 3.91 -15.30 3.24
C VAL A 134 3.42 -16.70 3.59
N GLY A 135 3.59 -17.68 2.69
CA GLY A 135 3.29 -19.09 2.94
C GLY A 135 3.97 -19.63 4.19
N ARG A 136 5.26 -19.34 4.39
CA ARG A 136 6.01 -19.73 5.62
C ARG A 136 5.37 -19.16 6.89
N LEU A 137 4.95 -17.90 6.87
CA LEU A 137 4.26 -17.29 8.01
C LEU A 137 2.91 -17.96 8.27
N LEU A 138 2.14 -18.25 7.22
CA LEU A 138 0.84 -18.92 7.34
C LEU A 138 0.98 -20.34 7.93
N VAL A 139 1.96 -21.11 7.45
CA VAL A 139 2.30 -22.45 8.01
C VAL A 139 2.65 -22.34 9.50
N THR A 140 3.44 -21.32 9.87
CA THR A 140 3.79 -21.10 11.29
C THR A 140 2.55 -20.84 12.16
N LEU A 141 1.58 -20.05 11.67
CA LEU A 141 0.32 -19.82 12.39
C LEU A 141 -0.49 -21.10 12.54
N ASP A 142 -0.50 -21.96 11.53
CA ASP A 142 -1.20 -23.25 11.57
C ASP A 142 -0.53 -24.23 12.57
N GLU A 143 0.80 -24.37 12.52
CA GLU A 143 1.57 -25.21 13.45
C GLU A 143 1.41 -24.78 14.92
N LEU A 144 1.25 -23.49 15.16
CA LEU A 144 1.04 -22.93 16.49
C LEU A 144 -0.44 -22.94 16.93
N ASN A 145 -1.35 -23.44 16.09
CA ASN A 145 -2.81 -23.42 16.31
C ASN A 145 -3.39 -21.99 16.48
N LEU A 146 -2.76 -20.99 15.85
CA LEU A 146 -3.17 -19.58 15.94
C LEU A 146 -4.11 -19.14 14.80
N SER A 147 -4.19 -19.89 13.71
CA SER A 147 -4.93 -19.50 12.48
C SER A 147 -6.41 -19.21 12.74
N LYS A 148 -7.05 -19.93 13.69
CA LYS A 148 -8.47 -19.71 14.03
C LYS A 148 -8.71 -18.45 14.87
N ASN A 149 -7.66 -17.82 15.40
CA ASN A 149 -7.73 -16.63 16.24
C ASN A 149 -6.84 -15.49 15.75
N THR A 150 -6.47 -15.51 14.48
CA THR A 150 -5.61 -14.48 13.88
C THR A 150 -6.23 -13.97 12.58
N TYR A 151 -6.40 -12.67 12.47
CA TYR A 151 -6.71 -12.01 11.21
C TYR A 151 -5.41 -11.83 10.43
N VAL A 152 -5.41 -12.27 9.18
CA VAL A 152 -4.31 -12.03 8.23
C VAL A 152 -4.85 -11.23 7.07
N ILE A 153 -4.21 -10.10 6.78
CA ILE A 153 -4.58 -9.18 5.71
C ILE A 153 -3.37 -9.02 4.79
N TYR A 154 -3.52 -9.39 3.54
CA TYR A 154 -2.55 -9.14 2.47
C TYR A 154 -3.09 -8.05 1.55
N THR A 155 -2.31 -6.99 1.37
CA THR A 155 -2.66 -5.87 0.49
C THR A 155 -1.39 -5.15 0.04
N THR A 156 -1.53 -4.13 -0.80
CA THR A 156 -0.44 -3.24 -1.20
C THR A 156 -0.85 -1.78 -1.01
N ASP A 157 0.09 -0.87 -1.07
CA ASP A 157 -0.11 0.57 -0.83
C ASP A 157 -0.63 1.32 -2.06
N ASN A 158 -0.28 0.87 -3.27
CA ASN A 158 -0.66 1.51 -4.54
C ASN A 158 -0.57 0.53 -5.71
N GLY A 159 -1.06 0.96 -6.87
CA GLY A 159 -0.98 0.19 -8.10
C GLY A 159 0.42 0.12 -8.71
N PRO A 160 0.57 -0.56 -9.86
CA PRO A 160 1.85 -0.83 -10.51
C PRO A 160 2.52 0.44 -11.03
N TRP A 161 3.84 0.45 -11.07
CA TRP A 161 4.61 1.56 -11.64
C TRP A 161 4.90 1.34 -13.11
N LEU A 162 3.92 1.59 -13.96
CA LEU A 162 3.91 1.22 -15.39
C LEU A 162 5.07 1.77 -16.21
N SER A 163 5.69 2.90 -15.81
CA SER A 163 6.87 3.44 -16.50
C SER A 163 8.11 2.56 -16.40
N PHE A 164 8.11 1.54 -15.52
CA PHE A 164 9.17 0.55 -15.41
C PHE A 164 8.86 -0.76 -16.14
N LEU A 165 7.85 -0.77 -17.00
CA LEU A 165 7.48 -1.88 -17.89
C LEU A 165 7.38 -3.21 -17.12
N HIS A 166 8.16 -4.23 -17.51
CA HIS A 166 8.15 -5.57 -16.91
C HIS A 166 8.65 -5.61 -15.46
N HIS A 167 9.32 -4.55 -14.95
CA HIS A 167 9.64 -4.41 -13.53
C HIS A 167 8.53 -3.73 -12.73
N GLY A 168 7.59 -3.06 -13.39
CA GLY A 168 6.56 -2.25 -12.73
C GLY A 168 5.29 -2.98 -12.36
N GLY A 169 5.08 -4.19 -12.88
CA GLY A 169 3.84 -4.93 -12.70
C GLY A 169 2.72 -4.54 -13.68
N SER A 170 1.49 -4.94 -13.39
CA SER A 170 0.32 -4.70 -14.22
C SER A 170 -0.91 -4.37 -13.36
N ALA A 171 -1.72 -3.42 -13.82
CA ALA A 171 -3.02 -3.11 -13.20
C ALA A 171 -4.16 -4.01 -13.75
N GLY A 172 -3.85 -4.96 -14.65
CA GLY A 172 -4.87 -5.79 -15.30
C GLY A 172 -5.85 -4.93 -16.09
N PRO A 173 -7.18 -5.03 -15.84
CA PRO A 173 -8.19 -4.27 -16.58
C PRO A 173 -8.32 -2.81 -16.11
N LEU A 174 -7.64 -2.41 -15.03
CA LEU A 174 -7.76 -1.08 -14.45
C LEU A 174 -6.92 -0.08 -15.22
N ARG A 175 -7.41 1.14 -15.33
CA ARG A 175 -6.72 2.21 -16.03
C ARG A 175 -5.55 2.75 -15.25
N ASP A 176 -4.40 2.94 -15.95
CA ASP A 176 -3.21 3.59 -15.44
C ASP A 176 -2.56 2.88 -14.22
N GLY A 177 -1.79 3.56 -13.37
CA GLY A 177 -1.05 2.98 -12.27
C GLY A 177 -0.59 4.00 -11.23
N LYS A 178 0.44 3.64 -10.49
CA LYS A 178 1.04 4.42 -9.40
C LYS A 178 1.17 5.91 -9.75
N GLY A 179 0.75 6.76 -8.81
CA GLY A 179 0.83 8.21 -8.95
C GLY A 179 -0.37 8.84 -9.66
N THR A 180 -1.39 8.06 -10.03
CA THR A 180 -2.62 8.57 -10.64
C THR A 180 -3.85 8.30 -9.79
N THR A 181 -4.93 9.02 -10.04
CA THR A 181 -6.22 8.86 -9.38
C THR A 181 -7.18 7.95 -10.13
N PHE A 182 -6.75 7.34 -11.24
CA PHE A 182 -7.48 6.27 -11.91
C PHE A 182 -7.48 4.98 -11.07
N GLU A 183 -8.40 4.07 -11.37
CA GLU A 183 -8.55 2.82 -10.60
C GLU A 183 -7.23 2.04 -10.52
N GLY A 184 -6.45 1.96 -11.61
CA GLY A 184 -5.16 1.26 -11.60
C GLY A 184 -4.11 1.87 -10.66
N GLY A 185 -4.24 3.15 -10.27
CA GLY A 185 -3.36 3.77 -9.28
C GLY A 185 -3.82 3.58 -7.83
N GLN A 186 -5.13 3.45 -7.62
CA GLN A 186 -5.76 3.52 -6.29
C GLN A 186 -6.34 2.19 -5.82
N ARG A 187 -6.88 1.38 -6.72
CA ARG A 187 -7.47 0.09 -6.41
C ARG A 187 -6.39 -0.98 -6.39
N VAL A 188 -6.28 -1.65 -5.25
CA VAL A 188 -5.22 -2.62 -4.96
C VAL A 188 -5.81 -3.99 -4.62
N PRO A 189 -5.07 -5.10 -4.83
CA PRO A 189 -5.47 -6.40 -4.34
C PRO A 189 -5.57 -6.40 -2.82
N CYS A 190 -6.58 -7.11 -2.30
CA CYS A 190 -6.76 -7.33 -0.88
C CYS A 190 -7.29 -8.73 -0.65
N VAL A 191 -6.55 -9.53 0.13
CA VAL A 191 -6.95 -10.88 0.53
C VAL A 191 -6.94 -10.96 2.05
N MET A 192 -8.03 -11.45 2.62
CA MET A 192 -8.19 -11.52 4.08
C MET A 192 -8.62 -12.91 4.51
N ARG A 193 -8.09 -13.38 5.64
CA ARG A 193 -8.62 -14.52 6.37
C ARG A 193 -8.64 -14.22 7.88
N GLY A 194 -9.53 -14.85 8.61
CA GLY A 194 -9.59 -14.68 10.06
C GLY A 194 -10.91 -15.13 10.65
N PRO A 195 -11.05 -14.97 11.97
CA PRO A 195 -12.29 -15.36 12.68
C PRO A 195 -13.54 -14.74 12.05
N GLY A 196 -14.50 -15.58 11.67
CA GLY A 196 -15.78 -15.16 11.11
C GLY A 196 -15.75 -14.68 9.65
N ILE A 197 -14.60 -14.66 8.98
CA ILE A 197 -14.52 -14.36 7.55
C ILE A 197 -14.89 -15.64 6.77
N PRO A 198 -15.94 -15.61 5.92
CA PRO A 198 -16.35 -16.78 5.15
C PRO A 198 -15.28 -17.16 4.12
N ALA A 199 -14.91 -18.44 4.05
CA ALA A 199 -13.95 -18.94 3.09
C ALA A 199 -14.49 -18.89 1.66
N GLY A 200 -13.63 -18.64 0.68
CA GLY A 200 -13.95 -18.68 -0.74
C GLY A 200 -14.91 -17.58 -1.23
N THR A 201 -15.12 -16.54 -0.44
CA THR A 201 -15.99 -15.41 -0.81
C THR A 201 -15.23 -14.29 -1.51
N VAL A 202 -15.92 -13.57 -2.39
CA VAL A 202 -15.46 -12.34 -3.03
C VAL A 202 -16.34 -11.19 -2.56
N CYS A 203 -15.73 -10.11 -2.11
CA CYS A 203 -16.41 -8.88 -1.69
C CYS A 203 -16.10 -7.76 -2.68
N ASN A 204 -17.14 -7.18 -3.30
CA ASN A 204 -17.04 -6.07 -4.24
C ASN A 204 -17.38 -4.72 -3.61
N GLU A 205 -17.62 -4.68 -2.32
CA GLU A 205 -17.91 -3.46 -1.58
C GLU A 205 -16.66 -2.59 -1.42
N LEU A 206 -16.87 -1.27 -1.30
CA LEU A 206 -15.80 -0.30 -1.13
C LEU A 206 -15.21 -0.39 0.29
N MET A 207 -13.91 -0.57 0.38
CA MET A 207 -13.13 -0.48 1.62
C MET A 207 -11.78 0.19 1.31
N GLY A 208 -11.29 1.00 2.23
CA GLY A 208 -9.97 1.62 2.12
C GLY A 208 -9.03 1.18 3.25
N THR A 209 -7.72 1.33 3.06
CA THR A 209 -6.73 1.05 4.13
C THR A 209 -6.94 1.91 5.38
N ILE A 210 -7.55 3.10 5.23
CA ILE A 210 -7.94 3.98 6.35
C ILE A 210 -9.00 3.35 7.26
N ASP A 211 -9.75 2.35 6.77
CA ASP A 211 -10.78 1.64 7.52
C ASP A 211 -10.21 0.58 8.46
N LEU A 212 -8.93 0.22 8.31
CA LEU A 212 -8.30 -0.81 9.13
C LEU A 212 -8.24 -0.42 10.61
N LEU A 213 -7.91 0.84 10.94
CA LEU A 213 -7.82 1.30 12.32
C LEU A 213 -9.16 1.16 13.07
N PRO A 214 -10.29 1.72 12.61
CA PRO A 214 -11.56 1.54 13.28
C PRO A 214 -12.04 0.09 13.26
N THR A 215 -11.75 -0.68 12.23
CA THR A 215 -12.07 -2.10 12.15
C THR A 215 -11.32 -2.91 13.21
N PHE A 216 -10.02 -2.67 13.40
CA PHE A 216 -9.24 -3.32 14.45
C PHE A 216 -9.70 -2.91 15.84
N ALA A 217 -10.06 -1.64 16.05
CA ALA A 217 -10.63 -1.18 17.31
C ALA A 217 -11.92 -1.94 17.63
N SER A 218 -12.83 -2.09 16.66
CA SER A 218 -14.07 -2.84 16.78
C SER A 218 -13.82 -4.33 17.10
N ILE A 219 -12.98 -5.01 16.33
CA ILE A 219 -12.64 -6.43 16.49
C ILE A 219 -12.05 -6.70 17.88
N THR A 220 -11.22 -5.79 18.39
CA THR A 220 -10.53 -5.94 19.67
C THR A 220 -11.32 -5.38 20.87
N GLY A 221 -12.50 -4.81 20.63
CA GLY A 221 -13.31 -4.16 21.66
C GLY A 221 -12.64 -2.91 22.25
N LYS A 222 -11.77 -2.24 21.52
CA LYS A 222 -11.07 -1.03 21.94
C LYS A 222 -11.72 0.22 21.37
N ALA A 223 -11.76 1.27 22.18
CA ALA A 223 -12.23 2.57 21.70
C ALA A 223 -11.21 3.25 20.79
N LEU A 224 -11.72 3.99 19.81
CA LEU A 224 -10.89 4.88 19.00
C LEU A 224 -10.34 6.04 19.84
N PRO A 225 -9.21 6.63 19.47
CA PRO A 225 -8.64 7.81 20.15
C PRO A 225 -9.64 8.96 20.20
N LYS A 226 -9.88 9.50 21.41
CA LYS A 226 -10.73 10.69 21.60
C LYS A 226 -10.03 11.96 21.10
N GLY A 227 -10.83 12.97 20.72
CA GLY A 227 -10.34 14.29 20.31
C GLY A 227 -9.69 14.32 18.93
N ARG A 228 -9.93 13.27 18.12
CA ARG A 228 -9.44 13.19 16.73
C ARG A 228 -10.57 12.71 15.84
N LYS A 229 -10.74 13.38 14.69
CA LYS A 229 -11.56 12.82 13.63
C LYS A 229 -10.80 11.67 12.95
N ILE A 230 -11.48 10.56 12.77
CA ILE A 230 -10.96 9.38 12.07
C ILE A 230 -11.72 9.26 10.76
N ASP A 231 -11.02 9.29 9.64
CA ASP A 231 -11.62 9.24 8.29
C ASP A 231 -12.06 7.81 7.91
N GLY A 232 -11.52 6.82 8.61
CA GLY A 232 -11.89 5.42 8.44
C GLY A 232 -13.23 5.09 9.08
N VAL A 233 -13.89 4.06 8.56
CA VAL A 233 -15.13 3.48 9.08
C VAL A 233 -14.90 2.03 9.50
N ASP A 234 -15.70 1.55 10.47
CA ASP A 234 -15.64 0.14 10.90
C ASP A 234 -16.20 -0.77 9.78
N ALA A 235 -15.36 -1.66 9.28
CA ALA A 235 -15.68 -2.67 8.28
C ALA A 235 -15.80 -4.08 8.85
N SER A 236 -15.83 -4.28 10.17
CA SER A 236 -15.88 -5.60 10.81
C SER A 236 -17.11 -6.42 10.40
N GLY A 237 -18.26 -5.75 10.24
CA GLY A 237 -19.48 -6.37 9.71
C GLY A 237 -19.36 -6.79 8.24
N LEU A 238 -18.67 -5.99 7.42
CA LEU A 238 -18.38 -6.32 6.04
C LEU A 238 -17.50 -7.57 5.94
N LEU A 239 -16.40 -7.61 6.69
CA LEU A 239 -15.45 -8.73 6.68
C LEU A 239 -16.11 -10.07 7.04
N THR A 240 -17.08 -10.03 7.94
CA THR A 240 -17.82 -11.24 8.41
C THR A 240 -19.07 -11.54 7.60
N GLY A 241 -19.36 -10.77 6.54
CA GLY A 241 -20.57 -10.93 5.73
C GLY A 241 -21.88 -10.56 6.44
N LYS A 242 -21.82 -9.93 7.62
CA LYS A 242 -22.99 -9.53 8.42
C LYS A 242 -23.63 -8.23 7.97
N SER A 243 -22.91 -7.40 7.27
CA SER A 243 -23.42 -6.13 6.72
C SER A 243 -22.74 -5.81 5.39
N LYS A 244 -23.36 -4.91 4.61
CA LYS A 244 -22.70 -4.24 3.50
C LYS A 244 -21.67 -3.22 4.01
N SER A 245 -20.83 -2.69 3.12
CA SER A 245 -19.91 -1.63 3.48
C SER A 245 -20.64 -0.43 4.07
N THR A 246 -20.07 0.12 5.13
CA THR A 246 -20.48 1.42 5.69
C THR A 246 -19.84 2.59 4.94
N ARG A 247 -18.83 2.30 4.11
CA ARG A 247 -18.19 3.28 3.24
C ARG A 247 -18.90 3.35 1.89
N ASN A 248 -19.54 4.47 1.61
CA ASN A 248 -20.20 4.72 0.32
C ASN A 248 -19.42 5.67 -0.59
N GLU A 249 -18.42 6.36 -0.04
CA GLU A 249 -17.65 7.37 -0.78
C GLU A 249 -16.17 7.37 -0.41
N PHE A 250 -15.34 7.78 -1.36
CA PHE A 250 -13.90 7.91 -1.18
C PHE A 250 -13.37 9.09 -2.00
N VAL A 251 -12.61 10.00 -1.36
CA VAL A 251 -12.01 11.16 -2.00
C VAL A 251 -10.60 10.80 -2.47
N HIS A 252 -10.25 11.21 -3.68
CA HIS A 252 -8.94 10.96 -4.28
C HIS A 252 -8.13 12.24 -4.35
N TYR A 253 -6.90 12.16 -3.89
CA TYR A 253 -5.92 13.24 -3.92
C TYR A 253 -4.78 12.91 -4.88
N THR A 254 -4.24 13.93 -5.53
CA THR A 254 -2.99 13.81 -6.28
C THR A 254 -1.81 13.59 -5.32
N SER A 255 -0.67 13.20 -5.86
CA SER A 255 0.58 13.09 -5.08
C SER A 255 1.07 14.41 -4.47
N ARG A 256 0.46 15.54 -4.87
CA ARG A 256 0.74 16.89 -4.33
C ARG A 256 -0.24 17.33 -3.25
N GLY A 257 -1.24 16.48 -2.93
CA GLY A 257 -2.28 16.80 -1.97
C GLY A 257 -3.47 17.60 -2.54
N ASP A 258 -3.51 17.85 -3.85
CA ASP A 258 -4.69 18.47 -4.45
C ASP A 258 -5.84 17.46 -4.55
N VAL A 259 -7.04 17.84 -4.12
CA VAL A 259 -8.24 17.03 -4.37
C VAL A 259 -8.48 16.92 -5.88
N GLU A 260 -8.63 15.71 -6.39
CA GLU A 260 -8.80 15.48 -7.82
C GLU A 260 -10.04 14.66 -8.15
N GLY A 261 -10.57 13.88 -7.21
CA GLY A 261 -11.73 13.06 -7.51
C GLY A 261 -12.50 12.55 -6.31
N ILE A 262 -13.67 12.00 -6.61
CA ILE A 262 -14.53 11.31 -5.66
C ILE A 262 -15.14 10.08 -6.32
N ARG A 263 -15.14 8.95 -5.60
CA ARG A 263 -16.00 7.81 -5.87
C ARG A 263 -17.19 7.83 -4.92
N GLN A 264 -18.42 7.67 -5.44
CA GLN A 264 -19.60 7.47 -4.63
C GLN A 264 -20.46 6.36 -5.28
N GLY A 265 -20.59 5.24 -4.59
CA GLY A 265 -21.20 4.04 -5.16
C GLY A 265 -20.47 3.61 -6.44
N LYS A 266 -21.23 3.49 -7.54
CA LYS A 266 -20.69 3.14 -8.86
C LYS A 266 -20.04 4.30 -9.61
N TRP A 267 -20.34 5.53 -9.23
CA TRP A 267 -19.85 6.72 -9.93
C TRP A 267 -18.48 7.15 -9.44
N LYS A 268 -17.60 7.45 -10.39
CA LYS A 268 -16.32 8.10 -10.11
C LYS A 268 -16.17 9.36 -10.94
N LEU A 269 -16.01 10.48 -10.26
CA LEU A 269 -15.74 11.79 -10.86
C LEU A 269 -14.26 12.13 -10.66
N LEU A 270 -13.60 12.59 -11.74
CA LEU A 270 -12.28 13.20 -11.67
C LEU A 270 -12.32 14.60 -12.27
N THR A 271 -11.67 15.57 -11.59
CA THR A 271 -11.53 16.95 -12.04
C THR A 271 -10.05 17.29 -12.21
N LYS A 272 -9.50 16.88 -13.35
CA LYS A 272 -8.07 17.00 -13.63
C LYS A 272 -7.68 18.43 -13.98
N LYS A 273 -6.71 18.98 -13.27
CA LYS A 273 -6.11 20.29 -13.58
C LYS A 273 -5.37 20.24 -14.93
N PRO A 274 -5.24 21.38 -15.63
CA PRO A 274 -4.44 21.44 -16.87
C PRO A 274 -3.01 21.01 -16.63
N ARG A 275 -2.47 20.15 -17.50
CA ARG A 275 -1.06 19.74 -17.45
C ARG A 275 -0.10 20.78 -17.98
N ARG A 276 -0.58 21.67 -18.87
CA ARG A 276 0.24 22.73 -19.51
C ARG A 276 -0.55 24.05 -19.50
N LYS A 277 0.18 25.17 -19.46
CA LYS A 277 -0.40 26.51 -19.60
C LYS A 277 -1.16 26.61 -20.94
N GLY A 278 -2.39 27.08 -20.91
CA GLY A 278 -3.27 27.21 -22.09
C GLY A 278 -4.16 25.99 -22.36
N GLN A 279 -4.05 24.91 -21.63
CA GLN A 279 -5.00 23.80 -21.68
C GLN A 279 -6.15 24.05 -20.68
N SER A 280 -7.36 23.59 -20.99
CA SER A 280 -8.47 23.51 -20.05
C SER A 280 -8.32 22.25 -19.18
N GLY A 281 -8.82 22.32 -17.95
CA GLY A 281 -8.97 21.13 -17.11
C GLY A 281 -9.98 20.14 -17.70
N GLN A 282 -9.94 18.91 -17.26
CA GLN A 282 -10.85 17.86 -17.73
C GLN A 282 -11.81 17.45 -16.60
N VAL A 283 -13.06 17.27 -16.95
CA VAL A 283 -14.08 16.64 -16.09
C VAL A 283 -14.38 15.27 -16.68
N LEU A 284 -14.15 14.24 -15.89
CA LEU A 284 -14.34 12.86 -16.31
C LEU A 284 -15.30 12.18 -15.32
N LEU A 285 -16.33 11.51 -15.83
CA LEU A 285 -17.28 10.74 -15.03
C LEU A 285 -17.32 9.30 -15.56
N PHE A 286 -17.22 8.33 -14.67
CA PHE A 286 -17.21 6.91 -15.02
C PHE A 286 -18.26 6.14 -14.20
N ASP A 287 -18.89 5.14 -14.82
CA ASP A 287 -19.72 4.13 -14.15
C ASP A 287 -18.86 2.86 -13.97
N LEU A 288 -18.24 2.71 -12.78
CA LEU A 288 -17.30 1.61 -12.50
C LEU A 288 -17.94 0.22 -12.47
N GLU A 289 -19.26 0.09 -12.41
CA GLU A 289 -19.93 -1.20 -12.53
C GLU A 289 -19.94 -1.70 -13.98
N LYS A 290 -19.97 -0.76 -14.95
CA LYS A 290 -20.04 -1.05 -16.38
C LYS A 290 -18.71 -0.87 -17.09
N ASP A 291 -17.86 0.01 -16.60
CA ASP A 291 -16.60 0.44 -17.19
C ASP A 291 -15.51 0.53 -16.11
N LEU A 292 -15.04 -0.62 -15.70
CA LEU A 292 -13.96 -0.73 -14.71
C LEU A 292 -12.63 -0.11 -15.20
N GLY A 293 -12.44 -0.10 -16.53
CA GLY A 293 -11.28 0.45 -17.20
C GLY A 293 -11.31 1.97 -17.41
N GLU A 294 -12.38 2.66 -16.95
CA GLU A 294 -12.52 4.12 -17.05
C GLU A 294 -12.28 4.66 -18.47
N SER A 295 -12.82 3.92 -19.47
CA SER A 295 -12.59 4.19 -20.88
C SER A 295 -13.61 5.19 -21.47
N GLN A 296 -14.83 5.23 -20.94
CA GLN A 296 -15.92 6.03 -21.44
C GLN A 296 -16.25 7.19 -20.49
N ASN A 297 -15.98 8.42 -20.93
CA ASN A 297 -16.34 9.62 -20.18
C ASN A 297 -17.82 9.94 -20.35
N LEU A 298 -18.59 9.84 -19.28
CA LEU A 298 -20.04 10.09 -19.23
C LEU A 298 -20.41 11.51 -18.70
N ALA A 299 -19.45 12.40 -18.53
CA ALA A 299 -19.68 13.70 -17.90
C ALA A 299 -20.71 14.58 -18.65
N ALA A 300 -20.73 14.49 -19.99
CA ALA A 300 -21.71 15.23 -20.82
C ALA A 300 -23.13 14.64 -20.73
N ASP A 301 -23.24 13.33 -20.55
CA ASP A 301 -24.52 12.61 -20.49
C ASP A 301 -25.21 12.72 -19.13
N PHE A 302 -24.42 12.96 -18.04
CA PHE A 302 -24.91 13.01 -16.66
C PHE A 302 -24.47 14.30 -15.91
N PRO A 303 -24.78 15.50 -16.41
CA PRO A 303 -24.33 16.77 -15.82
C PRO A 303 -24.78 16.96 -14.36
N GLU A 304 -25.96 16.49 -13.98
CA GLU A 304 -26.46 16.59 -12.61
C GLU A 304 -25.67 15.68 -11.65
N VAL A 305 -25.23 14.50 -12.10
CA VAL A 305 -24.35 13.63 -11.32
C VAL A 305 -22.99 14.30 -11.10
N VAL A 306 -22.43 14.89 -12.16
CA VAL A 306 -21.16 15.66 -12.07
C VAL A 306 -21.29 16.78 -11.05
N LYS A 307 -22.36 17.60 -11.13
CA LYS A 307 -22.61 18.71 -10.21
C LYS A 307 -22.71 18.24 -8.75
N LYS A 308 -23.49 17.18 -8.51
CA LYS A 308 -23.66 16.60 -7.16
C LYS A 308 -22.34 16.07 -6.60
N LEU A 309 -21.62 15.27 -7.36
CA LEU A 309 -20.35 14.67 -6.91
C LEU A 309 -19.27 15.72 -6.70
N LYS A 310 -19.19 16.73 -7.56
CA LYS A 310 -18.24 17.83 -7.41
C LYS A 310 -18.51 18.63 -6.14
N ALA A 311 -19.78 18.93 -5.84
CA ALA A 311 -20.16 19.63 -4.61
C ALA A 311 -19.76 18.78 -3.38
N ARG A 312 -20.07 17.46 -3.40
CA ARG A 312 -19.73 16.55 -2.29
C ARG A 312 -18.22 16.40 -2.10
N MET A 313 -17.47 16.32 -3.20
CA MET A 313 -16.01 16.25 -3.18
C MET A 313 -15.39 17.46 -2.46
N LEU A 314 -15.86 18.66 -2.80
CA LEU A 314 -15.36 19.91 -2.20
C LEU A 314 -15.78 20.06 -0.73
N GLU A 315 -16.98 19.60 -0.37
CA GLU A 315 -17.45 19.57 1.02
C GLU A 315 -16.56 18.68 1.88
N LEU A 316 -16.23 17.46 1.39
CA LEU A 316 -15.35 16.52 2.09
C LEU A 316 -13.91 17.03 2.18
N ASP A 317 -13.40 17.65 1.12
CA ASP A 317 -12.09 18.29 1.10
C ASP A 317 -11.99 19.37 2.17
N ASP A 318 -12.95 20.28 2.22
CA ASP A 318 -13.03 21.34 3.24
C ASP A 318 -13.16 20.76 4.68
N GLU A 319 -13.89 19.66 4.84
CA GLU A 319 -13.98 18.96 6.11
C GLU A 319 -12.63 18.36 6.53
N ILE A 320 -11.92 17.72 5.60
CA ILE A 320 -10.59 17.12 5.84
C ILE A 320 -9.60 18.24 6.20
N GLU A 321 -9.56 19.32 5.43
CA GLU A 321 -8.67 20.46 5.69
C GLU A 321 -8.92 21.10 7.07
N ARG A 322 -10.18 21.33 7.45
CA ARG A 322 -10.53 21.88 8.78
C ARG A 322 -10.13 20.97 9.94
N ASN A 323 -10.05 19.66 9.72
CA ASN A 323 -9.67 18.67 10.73
C ASN A 323 -8.20 18.21 10.58
N ALA A 324 -7.47 18.75 9.59
CA ALA A 324 -6.08 18.41 9.36
C ALA A 324 -5.23 18.75 10.59
N ARG A 325 -4.38 17.81 10.97
CA ARG A 325 -3.43 18.00 12.06
C ARG A 325 -2.18 18.66 11.53
N LYS A 326 -1.62 19.59 12.32
CA LYS A 326 -0.29 20.10 12.01
C LYS A 326 0.71 18.96 11.88
N PRO A 327 1.63 19.02 10.91
CA PRO A 327 2.71 18.05 10.82
C PRO A 327 3.39 17.87 12.19
N TRP A 328 3.78 16.67 12.48
CA TRP A 328 4.32 16.26 13.77
C TRP A 328 5.69 16.88 14.10
N PHE A 329 6.33 17.50 13.13
CA PHE A 329 7.62 18.17 13.29
C PHE A 329 7.44 19.47 14.06
N LYS A 330 8.05 19.53 15.26
CA LYS A 330 8.42 20.82 15.82
C LYS A 330 9.58 21.35 14.97
N GLU A 331 9.44 22.58 14.48
CA GLU A 331 10.54 23.34 13.92
C GLU A 331 11.69 23.42 14.92
#